data_96a053b790ada380ac705481cbfb2a3c
#
_entry.id   96a053b790ada380ac705481cbfb2a3c
#
_cell.length_a   1.000
_cell.length_b   1.000
_cell.length_c   1.000
_cell.angle_alpha   90.00
_cell.angle_beta   90.00
_cell.angle_gamma   90.00
#
_symmetry.space_group_name_H-M   'P 1'
#
loop_
_entity.id
_entity.type
_entity.pdbx_description
1 polymer ?
#
loop_
_entity_poly.entity_id
_entity_poly.type
_entity_poly.pdbx_seq_one_letter_code
_entity_poly.pdbx_strand_id
1 'polypeptide(L)'
;MAKDRLDHFDRKILELIQQDGDLGPSELSARIFLSPSQSSRRLQRLRDEGYIERTAAILNPEKLNLGISAYVSVRLRSQAKEHVQSFRERVESLPEIVSCDYTTGEIDFMLRVHTKDLQSYSEFINSKLFSGNEVDNVRTFIIMKQLKSTTALSLEYC
;
A
#
# COMPACT_ATOMS: atom_id res chain seq x y z
N MET A 1 18.99 -22.32 5.85
CA MET A 1 19.62 -21.49 4.81
C MET A 1 19.89 -20.14 5.42
N ALA A 2 21.16 -19.69 5.49
CA ALA A 2 21.48 -18.35 5.99
C ALA A 2 20.83 -17.35 5.02
N LYS A 3 19.93 -16.51 5.55
CA LYS A 3 19.40 -15.35 4.83
C LYS A 3 20.62 -14.51 4.46
N ASP A 4 20.88 -14.33 3.16
CA ASP A 4 21.94 -13.42 2.71
C ASP A 4 21.64 -12.05 3.31
N ARG A 5 22.50 -11.65 4.23
CA ARG A 5 22.31 -10.43 5.00
C ARG A 5 22.63 -9.27 4.05
N LEU A 6 21.73 -8.29 3.99
CA LEU A 6 21.96 -7.06 3.22
C LEU A 6 23.30 -6.43 3.63
N ASP A 7 24.17 -6.21 2.66
CA ASP A 7 25.41 -5.48 2.90
C ASP A 7 25.17 -3.96 2.90
N HIS A 8 26.21 -3.18 3.15
CA HIS A 8 26.13 -1.74 3.15
C HIS A 8 25.62 -1.17 1.81
N PHE A 9 26.08 -1.73 0.69
CA PHE A 9 25.67 -1.25 -0.64
C PHE A 9 24.21 -1.58 -0.94
N ASP A 10 23.74 -2.75 -0.52
CA ASP A 10 22.34 -3.16 -0.69
C ASP A 10 21.40 -2.23 0.07
N ARG A 11 21.72 -1.92 1.32
CA ARG A 11 20.95 -0.97 2.13
C ARG A 11 20.94 0.41 1.48
N LYS A 12 22.08 0.86 0.96
CA LYS A 12 22.17 2.17 0.30
C LYS A 12 21.34 2.23 -1.00
N ILE A 13 21.32 1.13 -1.78
CA ILE A 13 20.42 1.01 -2.94
C ILE A 13 18.96 1.12 -2.48
N LEU A 14 18.55 0.35 -1.47
CA LEU A 14 17.18 0.37 -0.96
C LEU A 14 16.79 1.75 -0.42
N GLU A 15 17.67 2.44 0.31
CA GLU A 15 17.44 3.82 0.76
C GLU A 15 17.15 4.77 -0.40
N LEU A 16 17.95 4.71 -1.46
CA LEU A 16 17.81 5.58 -2.62
C LEU A 16 16.54 5.28 -3.42
N ILE A 17 16.26 4.00 -3.68
CA ILE A 17 15.08 3.57 -4.45
C ILE A 17 13.77 3.85 -3.70
N GLN A 18 13.75 3.82 -2.37
CA GLN A 18 12.57 4.23 -1.60
C GLN A 18 12.24 5.72 -1.74
N GLN A 19 13.25 6.56 -1.98
CA GLN A 19 13.10 8.00 -2.15
C GLN A 19 12.76 8.36 -3.60
N ASP A 20 13.37 7.65 -4.54
CA ASP A 20 13.21 7.87 -5.98
C ASP A 20 13.26 6.52 -6.71
N GLY A 21 12.09 6.01 -7.03
CA GLY A 21 11.93 4.71 -7.70
C GLY A 21 12.39 4.69 -9.17
N ASP A 22 12.60 5.86 -9.77
CA ASP A 22 13.00 5.98 -11.18
C ASP A 22 14.52 5.97 -11.38
N LEU A 23 15.30 5.93 -10.28
CA LEU A 23 16.76 5.88 -10.35
C LEU A 23 17.25 4.69 -11.14
N GLY A 24 17.93 4.97 -12.27
CA GLY A 24 18.58 3.96 -13.10
C GLY A 24 19.94 3.51 -12.54
N PRO A 25 20.49 2.38 -13.08
CA PRO A 25 21.79 1.85 -12.61
C PRO A 25 22.95 2.85 -12.67
N SER A 26 22.98 3.75 -13.67
CA SER A 26 24.02 4.77 -13.80
C SER A 26 23.95 5.82 -12.69
N GLU A 27 22.74 6.26 -12.33
CA GLU A 27 22.52 7.23 -11.26
C GLU A 27 22.81 6.62 -9.90
N LEU A 28 22.36 5.37 -9.68
CA LEU A 28 22.71 4.62 -8.49
C LEU A 28 24.21 4.46 -8.33
N SER A 29 24.93 4.08 -9.41
CA SER A 29 26.38 3.89 -9.40
C SER A 29 27.14 5.14 -8.96
N ALA A 30 26.71 6.31 -9.44
CA ALA A 30 27.30 7.60 -9.05
C ALA A 30 27.08 7.92 -7.56
N ARG A 31 25.93 7.53 -6.98
CA ARG A 31 25.59 7.81 -5.57
C ARG A 31 26.20 6.84 -4.57
N ILE A 32 26.49 5.60 -5.01
CA ILE A 32 27.00 4.53 -4.12
C ILE A 32 28.44 4.13 -4.42
N PHE A 33 29.09 4.78 -5.39
CA PHE A 33 30.49 4.54 -5.78
C PHE A 33 30.77 3.10 -6.24
N LEU A 34 29.84 2.48 -6.97
CA LEU A 34 29.99 1.21 -7.65
C LEU A 34 29.98 1.41 -9.18
N SER A 35 30.41 0.38 -9.94
CA SER A 35 30.20 0.42 -11.39
C SER A 35 28.72 0.26 -11.75
N PRO A 36 28.25 0.79 -12.90
CA PRO A 36 26.87 0.62 -13.36
C PRO A 36 26.44 -0.87 -13.45
N SER A 37 27.34 -1.74 -13.88
CA SER A 37 27.08 -3.18 -13.96
C SER A 37 26.89 -3.84 -12.58
N GLN A 38 27.68 -3.43 -11.59
CA GLN A 38 27.53 -3.91 -10.22
C GLN A 38 26.22 -3.39 -9.59
N SER A 39 25.89 -2.12 -9.80
CA SER A 39 24.65 -1.52 -9.32
C SER A 39 23.43 -2.21 -9.94
N SER A 40 23.45 -2.45 -11.27
CA SER A 40 22.38 -3.16 -11.96
C SER A 40 22.20 -4.57 -11.42
N ARG A 41 23.28 -5.36 -11.25
CA ARG A 41 23.22 -6.72 -10.74
C ARG A 41 22.67 -6.77 -9.32
N ARG A 42 23.08 -5.83 -8.44
CA ARG A 42 22.58 -5.75 -7.06
C ARG A 42 21.10 -5.38 -7.03
N LEU A 43 20.70 -4.36 -7.79
CA LEU A 43 19.30 -3.95 -7.89
C LEU A 43 18.41 -5.09 -8.40
N GLN A 44 18.87 -5.82 -9.42
CA GLN A 44 18.13 -6.98 -9.93
C GLN A 44 18.01 -8.08 -8.87
N ARG A 45 19.09 -8.40 -8.17
CA ARG A 45 19.05 -9.37 -7.06
C ARG A 45 18.04 -8.96 -5.97
N LEU A 46 18.03 -7.68 -5.55
CA LEU A 46 17.09 -7.20 -4.54
C LEU A 46 15.62 -7.31 -4.97
N ARG A 47 15.35 -7.20 -6.27
CA ARG A 47 14.03 -7.47 -6.85
C ARG A 47 13.72 -8.97 -6.85
N ASP A 48 14.64 -9.81 -7.32
CA ASP A 48 14.45 -11.26 -7.44
C ASP A 48 14.28 -11.92 -6.06
N GLU A 49 14.97 -11.41 -5.03
CA GLU A 49 14.87 -11.86 -3.64
C GLU A 49 13.66 -11.26 -2.89
N GLY A 50 12.87 -10.38 -3.53
CA GLY A 50 11.65 -9.81 -2.98
C GLY A 50 11.84 -8.69 -1.96
N TYR A 51 13.05 -8.11 -1.84
CA TYR A 51 13.25 -6.89 -1.03
C TYR A 51 12.56 -5.68 -1.65
N ILE A 52 12.40 -5.67 -2.97
CA ILE A 52 11.62 -4.68 -3.71
C ILE A 52 10.45 -5.42 -4.33
N GLU A 53 9.25 -5.23 -3.78
CA GLU A 53 8.04 -5.87 -4.31
C GLU A 53 7.65 -5.29 -5.67
N ARG A 54 7.64 -3.96 -5.77
CA ARG A 54 7.30 -3.23 -6.99
C ARG A 54 7.76 -1.77 -6.91
N THR A 55 7.87 -1.13 -8.07
CA THR A 55 7.98 0.32 -8.19
C THR A 55 6.66 0.86 -8.73
N ALA A 56 6.14 1.93 -8.13
CA ALA A 56 4.87 2.53 -8.54
C ALA A 56 4.94 4.06 -8.43
N ALA A 57 4.33 4.74 -9.39
CA ALA A 57 4.11 6.18 -9.29
C ALA A 57 3.04 6.48 -8.23
N ILE A 58 3.32 7.43 -7.35
CA ILE A 58 2.37 7.91 -6.35
C ILE A 58 1.66 9.13 -6.91
N LEU A 59 0.37 9.00 -7.19
CA LEU A 59 -0.44 10.06 -7.77
C LEU A 59 -1.02 10.97 -6.67
N ASN A 60 -1.24 12.24 -7.02
CA ASN A 60 -1.93 13.18 -6.15
C ASN A 60 -3.45 13.04 -6.32
N PRO A 61 -4.19 12.56 -5.30
CA PRO A 61 -5.63 12.33 -5.39
C PRO A 61 -6.41 13.63 -5.71
N GLU A 62 -6.02 14.77 -5.14
CA GLU A 62 -6.70 16.05 -5.36
C GLU A 62 -6.61 16.49 -6.83
N LYS A 63 -5.45 16.25 -7.47
CA LYS A 63 -5.27 16.53 -8.91
C LYS A 63 -6.11 15.61 -9.82
N LEU A 64 -6.54 14.47 -9.29
CA LEU A 64 -7.41 13.52 -9.96
C LEU A 64 -8.89 13.70 -9.57
N ASN A 65 -9.24 14.82 -8.93
CA ASN A 65 -10.59 15.12 -8.45
C ASN A 65 -11.13 14.09 -7.43
N LEU A 66 -10.24 13.45 -6.66
CA LEU A 66 -10.59 12.58 -5.55
C LEU A 66 -10.53 13.39 -4.25
N GLY A 67 -11.59 14.18 -4.02
CA GLY A 67 -11.64 15.15 -2.92
C GLY A 67 -11.88 14.54 -1.53
N ILE A 68 -12.36 13.29 -1.46
CA ILE A 68 -12.58 12.58 -0.19
C ILE A 68 -11.57 11.45 -0.04
N SER A 69 -10.83 11.49 1.05
CA SER A 69 -9.98 10.39 1.52
C SER A 69 -10.46 9.95 2.90
N ALA A 70 -10.65 8.67 3.11
CA ALA A 70 -11.15 8.14 4.37
C ALA A 70 -10.48 6.84 4.76
N TYR A 71 -10.38 6.59 6.07
CA TYR A 71 -10.24 5.25 6.61
C TYR A 71 -11.63 4.71 6.95
N VAL A 72 -11.86 3.45 6.61
CA VAL A 72 -13.14 2.78 6.86
C VAL A 72 -12.85 1.48 7.59
N SER A 73 -13.26 1.41 8.84
CA SER A 73 -13.18 0.15 9.60
C SER A 73 -14.44 -0.67 9.35
N VAL A 74 -14.25 -1.95 9.11
CA VAL A 74 -15.32 -2.90 8.82
C VAL A 74 -15.29 -4.04 9.83
N ARG A 75 -16.47 -4.39 10.34
CA ARG A 75 -16.69 -5.62 11.10
C ARG A 75 -17.64 -6.52 10.34
N LEU A 76 -17.30 -7.79 10.23
CA LEU A 76 -18.15 -8.80 9.64
C LEU A 76 -19.14 -9.36 10.67
N ARG A 77 -20.26 -9.88 10.21
CA ARG A 77 -21.26 -10.59 11.05
C ARG A 77 -20.72 -11.90 11.58
N SER A 78 -19.84 -12.52 10.83
CA SER A 78 -19.19 -13.78 11.16
C SER A 78 -17.82 -13.87 10.50
N GLN A 79 -16.87 -14.47 11.20
CA GLN A 79 -15.54 -14.78 10.66
C GLN A 79 -15.50 -16.14 9.93
N ALA A 80 -16.65 -16.69 9.54
CA ALA A 80 -16.71 -17.86 8.69
C ALA A 80 -15.98 -17.59 7.36
N LYS A 81 -15.28 -18.63 6.86
CA LYS A 81 -14.42 -18.48 5.67
C LYS A 81 -15.17 -17.92 4.46
N GLU A 82 -16.43 -18.28 4.30
CA GLU A 82 -17.28 -17.82 3.20
C GLU A 82 -17.52 -16.31 3.27
N HIS A 83 -17.78 -15.75 4.46
CA HIS A 83 -17.98 -14.31 4.66
C HIS A 83 -16.69 -13.52 4.41
N VAL A 84 -15.58 -14.01 4.95
CA VAL A 84 -14.26 -13.39 4.74
C VAL A 84 -13.89 -13.40 3.26
N GLN A 85 -14.10 -14.52 2.57
CA GLN A 85 -13.79 -14.66 1.15
C GLN A 85 -14.67 -13.76 0.28
N SER A 86 -16.00 -13.77 0.53
CA SER A 86 -16.95 -12.89 -0.18
C SER A 86 -16.61 -11.41 -0.02
N PHE A 87 -16.23 -11.01 1.19
CA PHE A 87 -15.79 -9.63 1.44
C PHE A 87 -14.50 -9.29 0.70
N ARG A 88 -13.50 -10.18 0.70
CA ARG A 88 -12.24 -9.97 -0.05
C ARG A 88 -12.48 -9.78 -1.54
N GLU A 89 -13.27 -10.66 -2.16
CA GLU A 89 -13.61 -10.57 -3.59
C GLU A 89 -14.30 -9.25 -3.91
N ARG A 90 -15.17 -8.77 -3.03
CA ARG A 90 -15.81 -7.47 -3.17
C ARG A 90 -14.79 -6.34 -3.09
N VAL A 91 -13.93 -6.33 -2.08
CA VAL A 91 -12.88 -5.31 -1.91
C VAL A 91 -11.99 -5.24 -3.14
N GLU A 92 -11.58 -6.38 -3.68
CA GLU A 92 -10.75 -6.46 -4.89
C GLU A 92 -11.44 -5.86 -6.13
N SER A 93 -12.76 -5.90 -6.18
CA SER A 93 -13.56 -5.37 -7.30
C SER A 93 -13.83 -3.87 -7.23
N LEU A 94 -13.58 -3.22 -6.08
CA LEU A 94 -13.94 -1.83 -5.83
C LEU A 94 -12.74 -0.89 -5.98
N PRO A 95 -12.66 -0.11 -7.08
CA PRO A 95 -11.51 0.76 -7.36
C PRO A 95 -11.37 1.93 -6.38
N GLU A 96 -12.41 2.28 -5.65
CA GLU A 96 -12.37 3.29 -4.60
C GLU A 96 -11.49 2.87 -3.42
N ILE A 97 -11.27 1.56 -3.22
CA ILE A 97 -10.47 1.00 -2.15
C ILE A 97 -9.02 0.84 -2.63
N VAL A 98 -8.11 1.60 -2.05
CA VAL A 98 -6.68 1.58 -2.42
C VAL A 98 -5.83 0.71 -1.50
N SER A 99 -6.32 0.40 -0.29
CA SER A 99 -5.74 -0.64 0.57
C SER A 99 -6.81 -1.28 1.43
N CYS A 100 -6.59 -2.53 1.81
CA CYS A 100 -7.41 -3.30 2.72
C CYS A 100 -6.49 -4.15 3.59
N ASP A 101 -6.50 -3.91 4.89
CA ASP A 101 -5.73 -4.63 5.88
C ASP A 101 -6.66 -5.47 6.76
N TYR A 102 -6.38 -6.76 6.90
CA TYR A 102 -7.03 -7.62 7.88
C TYR A 102 -6.38 -7.39 9.25
N THR A 103 -7.18 -7.03 10.24
CA THR A 103 -6.66 -6.56 11.53
C THR A 103 -7.09 -7.47 12.67
N THR A 104 -6.37 -7.39 13.79
CA THR A 104 -6.80 -7.98 15.06
C THR A 104 -7.54 -6.93 15.89
N GLY A 105 -8.45 -7.36 16.78
CA GLY A 105 -9.17 -6.48 17.70
C GLY A 105 -10.67 -6.40 17.41
N GLU A 106 -11.26 -5.23 17.63
CA GLU A 106 -12.71 -5.02 17.53
C GLU A 106 -13.24 -4.93 16.09
N ILE A 107 -12.36 -4.74 15.13
CA ILE A 107 -12.68 -4.65 13.71
C ILE A 107 -11.95 -5.74 12.95
N ASP A 108 -12.52 -6.19 11.85
CA ASP A 108 -11.91 -7.22 11.01
C ASP A 108 -11.04 -6.62 9.91
N PHE A 109 -11.47 -5.51 9.31
CA PHE A 109 -10.74 -4.87 8.21
C PHE A 109 -10.62 -3.37 8.38
N MET A 110 -9.48 -2.83 7.94
CA MET A 110 -9.26 -1.41 7.76
C MET A 110 -9.03 -1.13 6.27
N LEU A 111 -9.89 -0.28 5.71
CA LEU A 111 -9.80 0.13 4.31
C LEU A 111 -9.27 1.56 4.21
N ARG A 112 -8.52 1.86 3.17
CA ARG A 112 -8.27 3.22 2.72
C ARG A 112 -9.06 3.46 1.44
N VAL A 113 -9.87 4.50 1.44
CA VAL A 113 -10.84 4.79 0.38
C VAL A 113 -10.63 6.19 -0.16
N HIS A 114 -10.72 6.34 -1.48
CA HIS A 114 -10.75 7.63 -2.16
C HIS A 114 -11.98 7.73 -3.04
N THR A 115 -12.72 8.84 -2.91
CA THR A 115 -13.87 9.15 -3.75
C THR A 115 -13.84 10.61 -4.17
N LYS A 116 -14.61 10.95 -5.19
CA LYS A 116 -14.69 12.31 -5.74
C LYS A 116 -15.20 13.32 -4.70
N ASP A 117 -16.32 12.99 -4.07
CA ASP A 117 -17.06 13.85 -3.16
C ASP A 117 -17.83 13.02 -2.12
N LEU A 118 -18.51 13.70 -1.21
CA LEU A 118 -19.26 13.05 -0.14
C LEU A 118 -20.47 12.27 -0.66
N GLN A 119 -21.08 12.69 -1.78
CA GLN A 119 -22.18 11.97 -2.40
C GLN A 119 -21.69 10.63 -2.95
N SER A 120 -20.59 10.64 -3.75
CA SER A 120 -19.95 9.43 -4.26
C SER A 120 -19.50 8.49 -3.13
N TYR A 121 -19.03 9.06 -2.01
CA TYR A 121 -18.69 8.29 -0.83
C TYR A 121 -19.92 7.59 -0.21
N SER A 122 -21.04 8.31 -0.09
CA SER A 122 -22.29 7.75 0.43
C SER A 122 -22.82 6.61 -0.46
N GLU A 123 -22.77 6.79 -1.76
CA GLU A 123 -23.13 5.76 -2.74
C GLU A 123 -22.21 4.53 -2.63
N PHE A 124 -20.90 4.76 -2.49
CA PHE A 124 -19.92 3.68 -2.28
C PHE A 124 -20.25 2.85 -1.04
N ILE A 125 -20.49 3.50 0.10
CA ILE A 125 -20.81 2.79 1.35
C ILE A 125 -22.13 2.01 1.21
N ASN A 126 -23.21 2.66 0.80
CA ASN A 126 -24.54 2.08 0.84
C ASN A 126 -24.78 1.04 -0.27
N SER A 127 -24.28 1.29 -1.47
CA SER A 127 -24.62 0.49 -2.65
C SER A 127 -23.55 -0.54 -3.03
N LYS A 128 -22.29 -0.32 -2.61
CA LYS A 128 -21.18 -1.18 -2.97
C LYS A 128 -20.64 -1.95 -1.78
N LEU A 129 -20.24 -1.26 -0.72
CA LEU A 129 -19.62 -1.92 0.44
C LEU A 129 -20.62 -2.74 1.26
N PHE A 130 -21.82 -2.21 1.49
CA PHE A 130 -22.92 -2.89 2.19
C PHE A 130 -23.79 -3.78 1.29
N SER A 131 -23.45 -3.98 0.02
CA SER A 131 -24.29 -4.76 -0.90
C SER A 131 -24.41 -6.25 -0.54
N GLY A 132 -23.55 -6.78 0.33
CA GLY A 132 -23.59 -8.15 0.82
C GLY A 132 -24.04 -8.27 2.28
N ASN A 133 -24.42 -9.48 2.64
CA ASN A 133 -24.90 -9.80 4.00
C ASN A 133 -23.80 -10.01 5.04
N GLU A 134 -22.53 -10.01 4.62
CA GLU A 134 -21.39 -10.33 5.49
C GLU A 134 -20.97 -9.15 6.39
N VAL A 135 -21.28 -7.90 6.00
CA VAL A 135 -20.89 -6.72 6.78
C VAL A 135 -21.89 -6.47 7.90
N ASP A 136 -21.40 -6.35 9.13
CA ASP A 136 -22.19 -6.00 10.33
C ASP A 136 -22.15 -4.50 10.60
N ASN A 137 -20.95 -3.94 10.65
CA ASN A 137 -20.75 -2.55 11.00
C ASN A 137 -19.61 -1.91 10.21
N VAL A 138 -19.79 -0.63 9.91
CA VAL A 138 -18.79 0.22 9.27
C VAL A 138 -18.67 1.53 10.03
N ARG A 139 -17.42 1.95 10.30
CA ARG A 139 -17.13 3.28 10.82
C ARG A 139 -16.21 4.02 9.89
N THR A 140 -16.53 5.26 9.60
CA THR A 140 -15.78 6.13 8.68
C THR A 140 -14.98 7.17 9.44
N PHE A 141 -13.73 7.35 9.03
CA PHE A 141 -12.84 8.40 9.50
C PHE A 141 -12.37 9.21 8.29
N ILE A 142 -13.02 10.33 8.02
CA ILE A 142 -12.62 11.22 6.93
C ILE A 142 -11.29 11.87 7.30
N ILE A 143 -10.32 11.80 6.39
CA ILE A 143 -9.00 12.39 6.59
C ILE A 143 -9.11 13.89 6.31
N MET A 144 -9.03 14.69 7.36
CA MET A 144 -9.06 16.16 7.23
C MET A 144 -7.76 16.72 6.65
N LYS A 145 -6.62 16.11 7.04
CA LYS A 145 -5.30 16.50 6.56
C LYS A 145 -4.32 15.34 6.76
N GLN A 146 -3.56 15.03 5.72
CA GLN A 146 -2.45 14.09 5.82
C GLN A 146 -1.19 14.85 6.27
N LEU A 147 -0.69 14.55 7.48
CA LEU A 147 0.47 15.24 8.04
C LEU A 147 1.80 14.61 7.60
N LYS A 148 1.78 13.32 7.30
CA LYS A 148 2.94 12.56 6.80
C LYS A 148 2.47 11.53 5.79
N SER A 149 3.16 11.45 4.66
CA SER A 149 2.96 10.41 3.66
C SER A 149 4.32 9.93 3.18
N THR A 150 4.66 8.70 3.49
CA THR A 150 5.87 8.05 2.98
C THR A 150 5.64 6.55 2.90
N THR A 151 6.23 5.92 1.91
CA THR A 151 6.31 4.46 1.78
C THR A 151 7.67 3.93 2.23
N ALA A 152 8.60 4.83 2.60
CA ALA A 152 9.94 4.43 3.01
C ALA A 152 9.95 3.77 4.39
N LEU A 153 10.51 2.57 4.42
CA LEU A 153 10.72 1.78 5.64
C LEU A 153 12.09 2.12 6.25
N SER A 154 12.21 2.08 7.58
CA SER A 154 13.51 2.14 8.24
C SER A 154 14.31 0.85 7.96
N LEU A 155 15.56 1.02 7.55
CA LEU A 155 16.48 -0.09 7.28
C LEU A 155 17.42 -0.37 8.48
N GLU A 156 17.14 0.19 9.65
CA GLU A 156 17.96 0.02 10.85
C GLU A 156 17.97 -1.41 11.37
N TYR A 157 16.92 -2.17 11.06
CA TYR A 157 16.73 -3.55 11.55
C TYR A 157 17.09 -4.64 10.51
N CYS A 158 17.70 -4.27 9.38
CA CYS A 158 18.06 -5.19 8.30
C CYS A 158 19.51 -5.66 8.38
#